data_07e70cd041d13fd450723a947ec2e343
#
_entry.id   07e70cd041d13fd450723a947ec2e343
#
_cell.length_a   1.000
_cell.length_b   1.000
_cell.length_c   1.000
_cell.angle_alpha   90.00
_cell.angle_beta   90.00
_cell.angle_gamma   90.00
#
_symmetry.space_group_name_H-M   'P 1'
#
loop_
_entity.id
_entity.type
_entity.pdbx_description
1 polymer ?
#
loop_
_entity_poly.entity_id
_entity_poly.type
_entity_poly.pdbx_seq_one_letter_code
_entity_poly.pdbx_strand_id
1 'polypeptide(L)'
;MAEKPIPLFSRVVIALNGGSCDDRIVRLVVEAARPTKSEVVAIHVVEIDWTLPLDASVAERSESAQRVLDTAEAAAEHLHGRLEPVLVQARDVGAAIVDEAVEREADLLVVGLPYRKKFGGDFAIGRTVPYVLKNAPCAVWVVREPMPAEVHA
;
A
#
# COMPACT_ATOMS: atom_id res chain seq x y z
N MET A 1 24.35 28.68 0.52
CA MET A 1 24.26 27.30 0.03
C MET A 1 22.95 26.67 0.47
N ALA A 2 22.24 26.07 -0.48
CA ALA A 2 21.02 25.38 -0.14
C ALA A 2 21.36 24.11 0.65
N GLU A 3 20.70 23.90 1.75
CA GLU A 3 20.81 22.66 2.51
C GLU A 3 20.23 21.50 1.71
N LYS A 4 20.84 20.34 1.83
CA LYS A 4 20.25 19.13 1.26
C LYS A 4 18.95 18.80 1.98
N PRO A 5 17.88 18.43 1.27
CA PRO A 5 16.66 18.05 1.94
C PRO A 5 16.88 16.82 2.82
N ILE A 6 16.30 16.84 4.02
CA ILE A 6 16.32 15.70 4.93
C ILE A 6 15.20 14.76 4.50
N PRO A 7 15.50 13.48 4.23
CA PRO A 7 14.44 12.55 3.83
C PRO A 7 13.46 12.29 4.97
N LEU A 8 12.17 12.26 4.63
CA LEU A 8 11.12 11.83 5.54
C LEU A 8 11.22 10.32 5.82
N PHE A 9 11.73 9.62 4.85
CA PHE A 9 12.01 8.18 4.90
C PHE A 9 13.08 7.88 3.87
N SER A 10 13.85 6.82 4.09
CA SER A 10 14.86 6.38 3.11
C SER A 10 14.37 5.24 2.24
N ARG A 11 13.57 4.36 2.81
CA ARG A 11 12.97 3.23 2.11
C ARG A 11 11.56 3.02 2.62
N VAL A 12 10.59 3.18 1.74
CA VAL A 12 9.18 3.00 2.07
C VAL A 12 8.59 1.82 1.32
N VAL A 13 7.78 1.05 2.02
CA VAL A 13 6.93 0.04 1.41
C VAL A 13 5.50 0.58 1.45
N ILE A 14 4.86 0.65 0.30
CA ILE A 14 3.45 1.00 0.20
C ILE A 14 2.65 -0.25 -0.16
N ALA A 15 1.58 -0.50 0.58
CA ALA A 15 0.72 -1.65 0.35
C ALA A 15 -0.52 -1.20 -0.44
N LEU A 16 -0.63 -1.69 -1.67
CA LEU A 16 -1.74 -1.39 -2.56
C LEU A 16 -2.72 -2.56 -2.56
N ASN A 17 -3.99 -2.26 -2.57
CA ASN A 17 -5.04 -3.31 -2.53
C ASN A 17 -5.95 -3.32 -3.76
N GLY A 18 -5.67 -2.48 -4.76
CA GLY A 18 -6.52 -2.33 -5.93
C GLY A 18 -7.72 -1.43 -5.71
N GLY A 19 -7.79 -0.79 -4.55
CA GLY A 19 -8.91 0.05 -4.18
C GLY A 19 -8.66 1.54 -4.41
N SER A 20 -9.60 2.33 -3.93
CA SER A 20 -9.65 3.77 -4.15
C SER A 20 -8.55 4.57 -3.46
N CYS A 21 -7.90 3.99 -2.44
CA CYS A 21 -6.79 4.66 -1.75
C CYS A 21 -5.49 4.64 -2.54
N ASP A 22 -5.32 3.71 -3.47
CA ASP A 22 -4.05 3.44 -4.13
C ASP A 22 -3.46 4.66 -4.82
N ASP A 23 -4.26 5.35 -5.61
CA ASP A 23 -3.79 6.53 -6.35
C ASP A 23 -3.30 7.63 -5.40
N ARG A 24 -4.03 7.87 -4.34
CA ARG A 24 -3.66 8.88 -3.34
C ARG A 24 -2.36 8.52 -2.64
N ILE A 25 -2.20 7.24 -2.28
CA ILE A 25 -0.98 6.75 -1.63
C ILE A 25 0.23 6.92 -2.56
N VAL A 26 0.10 6.48 -3.81
CA VAL A 26 1.19 6.59 -4.78
C VAL A 26 1.60 8.04 -4.98
N ARG A 27 0.64 8.93 -5.18
CA ARG A 27 0.92 10.35 -5.38
C ARG A 27 1.60 10.98 -4.18
N LEU A 28 1.07 10.73 -2.99
CA LEU A 28 1.61 11.28 -1.75
C LEU A 28 3.04 10.81 -1.51
N VAL A 29 3.28 9.51 -1.63
CA VAL A 29 4.58 8.91 -1.31
C VAL A 29 5.62 9.23 -2.38
N VAL A 30 5.28 9.14 -3.65
CA VAL A 30 6.21 9.45 -4.75
C VAL A 30 6.63 10.93 -4.70
N GLU A 31 5.69 11.83 -4.45
CA GLU A 31 6.01 13.25 -4.28
C GLU A 31 6.93 13.49 -3.08
N ALA A 32 6.68 12.81 -1.96
CA ALA A 32 7.52 12.95 -0.78
C ALA A 32 8.92 12.34 -0.96
N ALA A 33 9.03 11.29 -1.75
CA ALA A 33 10.29 10.59 -2.00
C ALA A 33 11.21 11.30 -3.00
N ARG A 34 10.62 12.01 -3.95
CA ARG A 34 11.36 12.57 -5.10
C ARG A 34 12.52 13.48 -4.73
N PRO A 35 12.38 14.45 -3.80
CA PRO A 35 13.48 15.38 -3.50
C PRO A 35 14.73 14.70 -2.97
N THR A 36 14.60 13.59 -2.26
CA THR A 36 15.70 12.87 -1.63
C THR A 36 16.04 11.57 -2.34
N LYS A 37 15.30 11.24 -3.40
CA LYS A 37 15.44 9.98 -4.14
C LYS A 37 15.31 8.75 -3.25
N SER A 38 14.42 8.83 -2.27
CA SER A 38 14.12 7.71 -1.38
C SER A 38 13.53 6.54 -2.17
N GLU A 39 13.82 5.33 -1.74
CA GLU A 39 13.30 4.13 -2.42
C GLU A 39 11.84 3.91 -2.09
N VAL A 40 11.04 3.67 -3.11
CA VAL A 40 9.61 3.36 -2.98
C VAL A 40 9.35 1.98 -3.56
N VAL A 41 8.87 1.08 -2.72
CA VAL A 41 8.46 -0.26 -3.13
C VAL A 41 6.95 -0.35 -2.98
N ALA A 42 6.27 -0.69 -4.06
CA ALA A 42 4.82 -0.87 -4.04
C ALA A 42 4.51 -2.36 -4.09
N ILE A 43 3.94 -2.87 -3.02
CA ILE A 43 3.53 -4.27 -2.97
C ILE A 43 2.02 -4.40 -3.16
N HIS A 44 1.63 -5.45 -3.81
CA HIS A 44 0.24 -5.90 -3.86
C HIS A 44 0.18 -7.36 -3.47
N VAL A 45 -0.59 -7.67 -2.43
CA VAL A 45 -0.70 -9.02 -1.92
C VAL A 45 -1.96 -9.67 -2.49
N VAL A 46 -1.76 -10.77 -3.19
CA VAL A 46 -2.85 -11.62 -3.66
C VAL A 46 -3.11 -12.66 -2.59
N GLU A 47 -4.29 -12.63 -2.00
CA GLU A 47 -4.67 -13.60 -0.97
C GLU A 47 -5.01 -14.94 -1.61
N ILE A 48 -4.34 -15.98 -1.15
CA ILE A 48 -4.54 -17.35 -1.63
C ILE A 48 -5.38 -18.11 -0.62
N ASP A 49 -6.42 -18.79 -1.12
CA ASP A 49 -7.28 -19.62 -0.31
C ASP A 49 -6.46 -20.73 0.37
N TRP A 50 -6.80 -21.02 1.63
CA TRP A 50 -6.13 -22.07 2.42
C TRP A 50 -6.24 -23.47 1.79
N THR A 51 -7.22 -23.69 0.91
CA THR A 51 -7.38 -24.95 0.20
C THR A 51 -6.46 -25.11 -1.00
N LEU A 52 -5.78 -24.04 -1.42
CA LEU A 52 -4.90 -24.05 -2.58
C LEU A 52 -3.43 -24.03 -2.15
N PRO A 53 -2.52 -24.61 -2.95
CA PRO A 53 -1.08 -24.46 -2.73
C PRO A 53 -0.69 -22.99 -2.81
N LEU A 54 0.33 -22.61 -2.06
CA LEU A 54 0.78 -21.21 -2.00
C LEU A 54 1.30 -20.71 -3.37
N ASP A 55 1.80 -21.60 -4.19
CA ASP A 55 2.28 -21.30 -5.53
C ASP A 55 1.20 -21.48 -6.62
N ALA A 56 -0.05 -21.69 -6.22
CA ALA A 56 -1.14 -21.84 -7.18
C ALA A 56 -1.29 -20.57 -8.00
N SER A 57 -1.27 -20.73 -9.33
CA SER A 57 -1.50 -19.63 -10.25
C SER A 57 -2.97 -19.57 -10.61
N VAL A 58 -3.64 -18.47 -10.25
CA VAL A 58 -5.00 -18.20 -10.68
C VAL A 58 -4.90 -17.05 -11.67
N ALA A 59 -4.97 -17.36 -12.95
CA ALA A 59 -4.69 -16.42 -14.04
C ALA A 59 -5.44 -15.10 -13.93
N GLU A 60 -6.75 -15.14 -13.66
CA GLU A 60 -7.57 -13.92 -13.54
C GLU A 60 -7.12 -13.01 -12.40
N ARG A 61 -6.78 -13.61 -11.25
CA ARG A 61 -6.27 -12.84 -10.10
C ARG A 61 -4.91 -12.24 -10.38
N SER A 62 -4.07 -12.99 -11.09
CA SER A 62 -2.73 -12.51 -11.46
C SER A 62 -2.81 -11.33 -12.42
N GLU A 63 -3.72 -11.37 -13.38
CA GLU A 63 -3.93 -10.25 -14.31
C GLU A 63 -4.45 -9.01 -13.58
N SER A 64 -5.42 -9.17 -12.70
CA SER A 64 -5.95 -8.07 -11.89
C SER A 64 -4.88 -7.47 -10.99
N ALA A 65 -4.10 -8.32 -10.36
CA ALA A 65 -3.01 -7.89 -9.49
C ALA A 65 -1.93 -7.14 -10.27
N GLN A 66 -1.60 -7.62 -11.46
CA GLN A 66 -0.62 -6.95 -12.31
C GLN A 66 -1.11 -5.57 -12.73
N ARG A 67 -2.41 -5.42 -13.03
CA ARG A 67 -2.99 -4.12 -13.35
C ARG A 67 -2.88 -3.11 -12.20
N VAL A 68 -3.03 -3.58 -10.97
CA VAL A 68 -2.85 -2.71 -9.79
C VAL A 68 -1.44 -2.13 -9.78
N LEU A 69 -0.45 -2.97 -9.98
CA LEU A 69 0.96 -2.56 -9.99
C LEU A 69 1.31 -1.71 -11.20
N ASP A 70 0.81 -2.07 -12.38
CA ASP A 70 1.04 -1.30 -13.61
C ASP A 70 0.46 0.10 -13.50
N THR A 71 -0.73 0.23 -12.92
CA THR A 71 -1.37 1.52 -12.70
C THR A 71 -0.55 2.40 -11.74
N ALA A 72 -0.03 1.79 -10.68
CA ALA A 72 0.82 2.50 -9.72
C ALA A 72 2.12 2.98 -10.37
N GLU A 73 2.75 2.12 -11.15
CA GLU A 73 3.99 2.43 -11.85
C GLU A 73 3.80 3.57 -12.85
N ALA A 74 2.72 3.51 -13.62
CA ALA A 74 2.36 4.59 -14.56
C ALA A 74 2.10 5.91 -13.84
N ALA A 75 1.43 5.88 -12.71
CA ALA A 75 1.19 7.07 -11.90
C ALA A 75 2.50 7.68 -11.38
N ALA A 76 3.43 6.83 -10.94
CA ALA A 76 4.75 7.28 -10.49
C ALA A 76 5.55 7.95 -11.63
N GLU A 77 5.54 7.36 -12.81
CA GLU A 77 6.19 7.93 -13.99
C GLU A 77 5.60 9.30 -14.37
N HIS A 78 4.29 9.41 -14.30
CA HIS A 78 3.59 10.67 -14.58
C HIS A 78 4.01 11.77 -13.60
N LEU A 79 4.38 11.41 -12.39
CA LEU A 79 4.87 12.34 -11.37
C LEU A 79 6.40 12.53 -11.42
N HIS A 80 7.05 12.00 -12.45
CA HIS A 80 8.52 12.03 -12.60
C HIS A 80 9.25 11.35 -11.43
N GLY A 81 8.63 10.35 -10.85
CA GLY A 81 9.21 9.55 -9.79
C GLY A 81 9.33 8.09 -10.19
N ARG A 82 9.67 7.27 -9.22
CA ARG A 82 9.87 5.83 -9.41
C ARG A 82 9.27 5.03 -8.29
N LEU A 83 8.80 3.86 -8.60
CA LEU A 83 8.52 2.82 -7.61
C LEU A 83 8.87 1.45 -8.18
N GLU A 84 9.24 0.55 -7.30
CA GLU A 84 9.47 -0.85 -7.65
C GLU A 84 8.19 -1.62 -7.35
N PRO A 85 7.56 -2.22 -8.37
CA PRO A 85 6.35 -3.02 -8.15
C PRO A 85 6.71 -4.43 -7.72
N VAL A 86 6.00 -4.96 -6.73
CA VAL A 86 6.22 -6.32 -6.22
C VAL A 86 4.87 -7.00 -5.99
N LEU A 87 4.70 -8.14 -6.62
CA LEU A 87 3.52 -8.99 -6.42
C LEU A 87 3.84 -10.07 -5.41
N VAL A 88 3.01 -10.19 -4.39
CA VAL A 88 3.18 -11.18 -3.31
C VAL A 88 1.94 -12.06 -3.25
N GLN A 89 2.14 -13.36 -3.16
CA GLN A 89 1.06 -14.31 -2.87
C GLN A 89 1.16 -14.74 -1.42
N ALA A 90 0.08 -14.68 -0.68
CA ALA A 90 0.07 -15.03 0.73
C ALA A 90 -1.33 -15.42 1.20
N ARG A 91 -1.37 -16.12 2.31
CA ARG A 91 -2.65 -16.51 2.93
C ARG A 91 -3.19 -15.43 3.86
N ASP A 92 -2.31 -14.61 4.40
CA ASP A 92 -2.66 -13.52 5.30
C ASP A 92 -2.04 -12.22 4.78
N VAL A 93 -2.87 -11.27 4.41
CA VAL A 93 -2.44 -10.02 3.79
C VAL A 93 -1.62 -9.18 4.76
N GLY A 94 -2.10 -9.00 5.99
CA GLY A 94 -1.42 -8.17 6.99
C GLY A 94 -0.03 -8.70 7.33
N ALA A 95 0.07 -10.01 7.54
CA ALA A 95 1.36 -10.65 7.83
C ALA A 95 2.33 -10.50 6.66
N ALA A 96 1.86 -10.67 5.43
CA ALA A 96 2.69 -10.53 4.24
C ALA A 96 3.23 -9.09 4.10
N ILE A 97 2.39 -8.10 4.37
CA ILE A 97 2.81 -6.69 4.34
C ILE A 97 3.93 -6.44 5.34
N VAL A 98 3.76 -6.89 6.56
CA VAL A 98 4.76 -6.70 7.61
C VAL A 98 6.05 -7.44 7.25
N ASP A 99 5.96 -8.67 6.76
CA ASP A 99 7.12 -9.46 6.36
C ASP A 99 7.92 -8.76 5.26
N GLU A 100 7.25 -8.19 4.27
CA GLU A 100 7.92 -7.44 3.21
C GLU A 100 8.63 -6.20 3.75
N ALA A 101 8.01 -5.49 4.68
CA ALA A 101 8.64 -4.34 5.31
C ALA A 101 9.91 -4.74 6.08
N VAL A 102 9.87 -5.87 6.77
CA VAL A 102 11.02 -6.40 7.51
C VAL A 102 12.14 -6.81 6.55
N GLU A 103 11.82 -7.62 5.54
CA GLU A 103 12.81 -8.12 4.59
C GLU A 103 13.49 -7.00 3.81
N ARG A 104 12.76 -5.96 3.50
CA ARG A 104 13.28 -4.82 2.74
C ARG A 104 13.91 -3.75 3.61
N GLU A 105 13.92 -3.95 4.91
CA GLU A 105 14.47 -2.99 5.87
C GLU A 105 13.83 -1.60 5.70
N ALA A 106 12.52 -1.59 5.52
CA ALA A 106 11.78 -0.35 5.36
C ALA A 106 11.78 0.48 6.65
N ASP A 107 11.92 1.78 6.53
CA ASP A 107 11.78 2.69 7.66
C ASP A 107 10.38 3.34 7.71
N LEU A 108 9.58 3.09 6.68
CA LEU A 108 8.19 3.52 6.63
C LEU A 108 7.34 2.49 5.89
N LEU A 109 6.17 2.22 6.42
CA LEU A 109 5.15 1.39 5.78
C LEU A 109 3.88 2.22 5.65
N VAL A 110 3.32 2.28 4.45
CA VAL A 110 2.10 3.05 4.18
C VAL A 110 0.99 2.12 3.77
N VAL A 111 -0.13 2.21 4.46
CA VAL A 111 -1.33 1.41 4.17
C VAL A 111 -2.53 2.33 3.96
N GLY A 112 -3.43 1.91 3.10
CA GLY A 112 -4.68 2.62 2.86
C GLY A 112 -5.79 2.09 3.74
N LEU A 113 -6.73 2.96 4.06
CA LEU A 113 -7.91 2.60 4.80
C LEU A 113 -9.12 3.24 4.12
N PRO A 114 -9.88 2.46 3.34
CA PRO A 114 -11.09 2.99 2.72
C PRO A 114 -12.09 3.41 3.79
N TYR A 115 -12.83 4.46 3.50
CA TYR A 115 -13.90 4.88 4.40
C TYR A 115 -15.16 4.05 4.11
N ARG A 116 -15.40 3.06 4.96
CA ARG A 116 -16.56 2.19 4.86
C ARG A 116 -17.33 2.20 6.17
N LYS A 117 -18.63 2.13 6.06
CA LYS A 117 -19.48 1.94 7.23
C LYS A 117 -19.97 0.50 7.26
N LYS A 118 -19.99 -0.08 8.45
CA LYS A 118 -20.66 -1.36 8.65
C LYS A 118 -22.16 -1.18 8.45
N PHE A 119 -22.82 -2.27 8.15
CA PHE A 119 -24.26 -2.30 8.16
C PHE A 119 -24.75 -1.84 9.54
N GLY A 120 -25.46 -0.73 9.58
CA GLY A 120 -25.88 -0.09 10.85
C GLY A 120 -25.18 1.23 11.16
N GLY A 121 -24.16 1.62 10.39
CA GLY A 121 -23.63 2.99 10.39
C GLY A 121 -22.26 3.21 11.01
N ASP A 122 -21.65 2.20 11.65
CA ASP A 122 -20.33 2.38 12.25
C ASP A 122 -19.20 2.26 11.21
N PHE A 123 -18.14 3.05 11.42
CA PHE A 123 -16.95 2.99 10.58
C PHE A 123 -16.25 1.62 10.74
N ALA A 124 -15.95 0.98 9.62
CA ALA A 124 -15.31 -0.33 9.59
C ALA A 124 -13.81 -0.20 9.26
N ILE A 125 -12.95 -0.72 10.12
CA ILE A 125 -11.51 -0.69 9.95
C ILE A 125 -10.97 -1.97 9.30
N GLY A 126 -11.64 -3.10 9.48
CA GLY A 126 -11.17 -4.39 8.97
C GLY A 126 -10.03 -4.97 9.81
N ARG A 127 -9.26 -5.88 9.24
CA ARG A 127 -8.22 -6.63 9.95
C ARG A 127 -6.79 -6.20 9.59
N THR A 128 -6.56 -5.77 8.37
CA THR A 128 -5.22 -5.51 7.87
C THR A 128 -4.54 -4.34 8.57
N VAL A 129 -5.21 -3.19 8.65
CA VAL A 129 -4.63 -2.00 9.28
C VAL A 129 -4.33 -2.23 10.76
N PRO A 130 -5.25 -2.77 11.58
CA PRO A 130 -4.92 -3.06 12.98
C PRO A 130 -3.74 -4.03 13.14
N TYR A 131 -3.65 -5.04 12.28
CA TYR A 131 -2.52 -5.97 12.32
C TYR A 131 -1.20 -5.27 12.03
N VAL A 132 -1.16 -4.45 10.99
CA VAL A 132 0.04 -3.69 10.61
C VAL A 132 0.45 -2.73 11.73
N LEU A 133 -0.50 -2.00 12.30
CA LEU A 133 -0.21 -1.06 13.39
C LEU A 133 0.37 -1.77 14.62
N LYS A 134 -0.05 -2.99 14.87
CA LYS A 134 0.41 -3.77 16.02
C LYS A 134 1.77 -4.42 15.78
N ASN A 135 2.07 -4.81 14.56
CA ASN A 135 3.19 -5.71 14.27
C ASN A 135 4.32 -5.11 13.41
N ALA A 136 4.11 -3.98 12.76
CA ALA A 136 5.15 -3.38 11.93
C ALA A 136 6.30 -2.85 12.81
N PRO A 137 7.56 -3.15 12.46
CA PRO A 137 8.70 -2.68 13.25
C PRO A 137 9.13 -1.25 12.94
N CYS A 138 8.55 -0.65 11.92
CA CYS A 138 8.89 0.69 11.45
C CYS A 138 7.73 1.65 11.64
N ALA A 139 7.93 2.92 11.29
CA ALA A 139 6.86 3.90 11.26
C ALA A 139 5.76 3.47 10.28
N VAL A 140 4.52 3.76 10.62
CA VAL A 140 3.37 3.41 9.78
C VAL A 140 2.54 4.66 9.53
N TRP A 141 2.26 4.93 8.26
CA TRP A 141 1.28 5.93 7.86
C TRP A 141 0.01 5.20 7.40
N VAL A 142 -1.12 5.64 7.93
CA VAL A 142 -2.42 5.17 7.46
C VAL A 142 -3.07 6.30 6.66
N VAL A 143 -3.32 6.03 5.40
CA VAL A 143 -4.01 6.98 4.53
C VAL A 143 -5.47 6.56 4.45
N ARG A 144 -6.28 7.15 5.30
CA ARG A 144 -7.73 6.91 5.27
C ARG A 144 -8.37 7.81 4.23
N GLU A 145 -9.25 7.25 3.42
CA GLU A 145 -10.03 8.05 2.48
C GLU A 145 -10.78 9.16 3.21
N PRO A 146 -10.92 10.33 2.58
CA PRO A 146 -11.81 11.33 3.14
C PRO A 146 -13.23 10.79 3.20
N MET A 147 -13.99 11.26 4.16
CA MET A 147 -15.41 10.96 4.20
C MET A 147 -16.05 11.41 2.89
N PRO A 148 -16.90 10.57 2.29
CA PRO A 148 -17.64 11.03 1.12
C PRO A 148 -18.49 12.24 1.49
N ALA A 149 -18.63 13.17 0.55
CA ALA A 149 -19.50 14.30 0.76
C ALA A 149 -20.89 13.74 1.11
N GLU A 150 -21.40 14.10 2.29
CA GLU A 150 -22.71 13.62 2.67
C GLU A 150 -23.76 14.12 1.70
N VAL A 151 -24.49 13.18 1.16
CA VAL A 151 -25.70 13.52 0.46
C VAL A 151 -26.71 13.84 1.55
N HIS A 152 -26.84 15.12 1.84
CA HIS A 152 -27.88 15.56 2.75
C HIS A 152 -29.22 15.31 2.08
N ALA A 153 -29.88 14.29 2.54
CA ALA A 153 -31.24 14.06 2.14
C ALA A 153 -32.15 15.02 2.90
#